data_cd879f798f29c05cb8fa359ea8d97cd6
#
_entry.id   cd879f798f29c05cb8fa359ea8d97cd6
#
_cell.length_a   1.000
_cell.length_b   1.000
_cell.length_c   1.000
_cell.angle_alpha   90.00
_cell.angle_beta   90.00
_cell.angle_gamma   90.00
#
_symmetry.space_group_name_H-M   'P 1'
#
loop_
_entity.id
_entity.type
_entity.pdbx_description
1 polymer ?
#
loop_
_entity_poly.entity_id
_entity_poly.type
_entity_poly.pdbx_seq_one_letter_code
_entity_poly.pdbx_strand_id
1 'polypeptide(L)'
;MDEMVLQEQILDAWLKLSSVVSNDRLVSGFSFNEAFVLNLLYQRQLSGVTEKRTATALCRQTRILKSQMNAILNSLEKKGMILRRRSQIDKRQVEIEVNSERGKEFIQCHERSLKLVERLLNKIGREEGCRAVTVLNRLADGFAAVIEDTQTGEIK
;
A
#
# COMPACT_ATOMS: atom_id res chain seq x y z
N MET A 1 -24.65 3.22 21.60
CA MET A 1 -23.99 1.94 21.35
C MET A 1 -22.88 1.84 22.37
N ASP A 2 -22.79 0.74 23.09
CA ASP A 2 -21.74 0.49 24.06
C ASP A 2 -20.38 0.49 23.34
N GLU A 3 -19.35 1.13 23.94
CA GLU A 3 -18.03 1.28 23.32
C GLU A 3 -17.37 -0.08 23.05
N MET A 4 -17.54 -1.04 23.96
CA MET A 4 -17.05 -2.41 23.79
C MET A 4 -17.71 -3.11 22.59
N VAL A 5 -19.00 -2.90 22.36
CA VAL A 5 -19.72 -3.44 21.19
C VAL A 5 -19.20 -2.84 19.89
N LEU A 6 -18.88 -1.54 19.88
CA LEU A 6 -18.30 -0.89 18.71
C LEU A 6 -16.90 -1.41 18.39
N GLN A 7 -16.06 -1.65 19.42
CA GLN A 7 -14.73 -2.24 19.25
C GLN A 7 -14.79 -3.62 18.59
N GLU A 8 -15.68 -4.50 19.09
CA GLU A 8 -15.89 -5.83 18.52
C GLU A 8 -16.40 -5.77 17.07
N GLN A 9 -17.33 -4.86 16.76
CA GLN A 9 -17.83 -4.69 15.41
C GLN A 9 -16.77 -4.20 14.43
N ILE A 10 -15.91 -3.27 14.84
CA ILE A 10 -14.79 -2.80 14.02
C ILE A 10 -13.80 -3.94 13.77
N LEU A 11 -13.45 -4.71 14.79
CA LEU A 11 -12.57 -5.85 14.67
C LEU A 11 -13.15 -6.92 13.72
N ASP A 12 -14.42 -7.28 13.89
CA ASP A 12 -15.10 -8.26 13.00
C ASP A 12 -15.13 -7.79 11.55
N ALA A 13 -15.48 -6.52 11.31
CA ALA A 13 -15.51 -5.93 9.97
C ALA A 13 -14.13 -5.94 9.32
N TRP A 14 -13.09 -5.62 10.10
CA TRP A 14 -11.70 -5.69 9.63
C TRP A 14 -11.30 -7.12 9.26
N LEU A 15 -11.55 -8.09 10.14
CA LEU A 15 -11.20 -9.49 9.89
C LEU A 15 -11.93 -10.04 8.67
N LYS A 16 -13.21 -9.70 8.52
CA LYS A 16 -14.03 -10.06 7.36
C LYS A 16 -13.46 -9.49 6.05
N LEU A 17 -13.18 -8.19 6.02
CA LEU A 17 -12.62 -7.54 4.84
C LEU A 17 -11.26 -8.15 4.47
N SER A 18 -10.38 -8.32 5.47
CA SER A 18 -9.05 -8.89 5.28
C SER A 18 -9.12 -10.33 4.74
N SER A 19 -10.03 -11.15 5.26
CA SER A 19 -10.23 -12.53 4.81
C SER A 19 -10.70 -12.60 3.35
N VAL A 20 -11.71 -11.82 2.99
CA VAL A 20 -12.25 -11.79 1.62
C VAL A 20 -11.20 -11.33 0.63
N VAL A 21 -10.49 -10.25 0.94
CA VAL A 21 -9.47 -9.66 0.08
C VAL A 21 -8.25 -10.60 -0.06
N SER A 22 -7.85 -11.29 1.02
CA SER A 22 -6.72 -12.24 0.97
C SER A 22 -7.02 -13.49 0.16
N ASN A 23 -8.27 -13.99 0.22
CA ASN A 23 -8.67 -15.20 -0.49
C ASN A 23 -8.77 -15.00 -2.01
N ASP A 24 -9.09 -13.81 -2.47
CA ASP A 24 -9.40 -13.56 -3.89
C ASP A 24 -8.15 -13.25 -4.74
N ARG A 25 -6.94 -13.27 -4.16
CA ARG A 25 -5.69 -12.96 -4.85
C ARG A 25 -5.82 -11.74 -5.77
N LEU A 26 -6.38 -10.66 -5.23
CA LEU A 26 -6.61 -9.38 -5.91
C LEU A 26 -5.39 -8.91 -6.73
N VAL A 27 -4.20 -9.33 -6.31
CA VAL A 27 -2.94 -8.98 -6.96
C VAL A 27 -2.16 -10.27 -7.19
N SER A 28 -2.48 -10.97 -8.26
CA SER A 28 -1.82 -12.22 -8.63
C SER A 28 -0.31 -11.99 -8.84
N GLY A 29 0.50 -12.77 -8.12
CA GLY A 29 1.97 -12.72 -8.21
C GLY A 29 2.67 -11.74 -7.25
N PHE A 30 1.93 -10.94 -6.50
CA PHE A 30 2.46 -9.98 -5.53
C PHE A 30 1.80 -10.15 -4.16
N SER A 31 2.56 -9.90 -3.09
CA SER A 31 1.96 -9.68 -1.78
C SER A 31 1.26 -8.31 -1.73
N PHE A 32 0.39 -8.09 -0.73
CA PHE A 32 -0.27 -6.79 -0.56
C PHE A 32 0.73 -5.64 -0.45
N ASN A 33 1.78 -5.83 0.34
CA ASN A 33 2.79 -4.80 0.53
C ASN A 33 3.61 -4.56 -0.75
N GLU A 34 3.91 -5.59 -1.53
CA GLU A 34 4.56 -5.45 -2.84
C GLU A 34 3.68 -4.66 -3.81
N ALA A 35 2.40 -5.01 -3.88
CA ALA A 35 1.44 -4.32 -4.74
C ALA A 35 1.26 -2.86 -4.32
N PHE A 36 1.19 -2.59 -3.02
CA PHE A 36 1.07 -1.23 -2.49
C PHE A 36 2.30 -0.37 -2.84
N VAL A 37 3.51 -0.89 -2.63
CA VAL A 37 4.75 -0.20 -2.98
C VAL A 37 4.87 0.02 -4.48
N LEU A 38 4.55 -0.98 -5.31
CA LEU A 38 4.54 -0.85 -6.77
C LEU A 38 3.54 0.19 -7.25
N ASN A 39 2.32 0.16 -6.71
CA ASN A 39 1.29 1.15 -7.07
C ASN A 39 1.77 2.57 -6.75
N LEU A 40 2.37 2.76 -5.58
CA LEU A 40 2.89 4.04 -5.15
C LEU A 40 4.02 4.56 -6.09
N LEU A 41 4.95 3.69 -6.44
CA LEU A 41 6.04 4.01 -7.38
C LEU A 41 5.50 4.33 -8.78
N TYR A 42 4.53 3.55 -9.24
CA TYR A 42 3.89 3.72 -10.55
C TYR A 42 3.13 5.04 -10.65
N GLN A 43 2.30 5.36 -9.64
CA GLN A 43 1.56 6.63 -9.60
C GLN A 43 2.50 7.84 -9.60
N ARG A 44 3.62 7.76 -8.89
CA ARG A 44 4.64 8.81 -8.89
C ARG A 44 5.34 8.95 -10.26
N GLN A 45 5.54 7.85 -10.95
CA GLN A 45 6.13 7.89 -12.30
C GLN A 45 5.18 8.55 -13.30
N LEU A 46 3.88 8.28 -13.20
CA LEU A 46 2.86 8.88 -14.07
C LEU A 46 2.65 10.37 -13.81
N SER A 47 2.65 10.78 -12.53
CA SER A 47 2.39 12.17 -12.15
C SER A 47 3.58 13.11 -12.35
N GLY A 48 4.75 12.59 -12.75
CA GLY A 48 5.97 13.40 -12.94
C GLY A 48 6.49 14.05 -11.66
N VAL A 49 5.97 13.63 -10.49
CA VAL A 49 6.38 14.17 -9.18
C VAL A 49 7.83 13.83 -8.92
N THR A 50 8.65 14.86 -8.68
CA THR A 50 10.09 14.77 -8.44
C THR A 50 10.47 14.37 -7.01
N GLU A 51 9.51 13.90 -6.20
CA GLU A 51 9.82 13.42 -4.85
C GLU A 51 10.80 12.24 -4.91
N LYS A 52 11.77 12.28 -3.99
CA LYS A 52 12.81 11.26 -3.88
C LYS A 52 12.21 9.86 -3.72
N ARG A 53 12.48 8.99 -4.69
CA ARG A 53 12.03 7.58 -4.71
C ARG A 53 13.03 6.69 -3.96
N THR A 54 13.31 7.03 -2.71
CA THR A 54 14.23 6.27 -1.85
C THR A 54 13.47 5.35 -0.91
N ALA A 55 14.12 4.29 -0.40
CA ALA A 55 13.53 3.41 0.60
C ALA A 55 13.02 4.18 1.83
N THR A 56 13.76 5.19 2.29
CA THR A 56 13.38 6.04 3.42
C THR A 56 12.10 6.85 3.13
N ALA A 57 11.98 7.42 1.93
CA ALA A 57 10.77 8.14 1.53
C ALA A 57 9.56 7.20 1.42
N LEU A 58 9.75 5.99 0.90
CA LEU A 58 8.72 4.96 0.86
C LEU A 58 8.28 4.53 2.26
N CYS A 59 9.21 4.28 3.19
CA CYS A 59 8.88 3.96 4.58
C CYS A 59 8.01 5.05 5.23
N ARG A 60 8.38 6.32 5.04
CA ARG A 60 7.63 7.45 5.62
C ARG A 60 6.22 7.53 5.06
N GLN A 61 6.03 7.25 3.78
CA GLN A 61 4.73 7.35 3.13
C GLN A 61 3.83 6.15 3.40
N THR A 62 4.40 4.95 3.45
CA THR A 62 3.64 3.69 3.64
C THR A 62 3.52 3.30 5.11
N ARG A 63 4.32 3.88 5.99
CA ARG A 63 4.52 3.48 7.39
C ARG A 63 5.01 2.02 7.56
N ILE A 64 5.49 1.41 6.48
CA ILE A 64 6.14 0.10 6.52
C ILE A 64 7.52 0.25 7.18
N LEU A 65 7.83 -0.64 8.11
CA LEU A 65 9.13 -0.66 8.79
C LEU A 65 10.28 -0.82 7.80
N LYS A 66 11.43 -0.20 8.09
CA LYS A 66 12.60 -0.21 7.20
C LYS A 66 13.08 -1.62 6.82
N SER A 67 13.07 -2.56 7.79
CA SER A 67 13.43 -3.96 7.54
C SER A 67 12.47 -4.64 6.57
N GLN A 68 11.16 -4.45 6.76
CA GLN A 68 10.13 -4.97 5.86
C GLN A 68 10.20 -4.31 4.48
N MET A 69 10.41 -2.99 4.41
CA MET A 69 10.57 -2.27 3.15
C MET A 69 11.75 -2.82 2.35
N ASN A 70 12.88 -3.07 2.99
CA ASN A 70 14.03 -3.66 2.33
C ASN A 70 13.73 -5.07 1.78
N ALA A 71 13.02 -5.90 2.53
CA ALA A 71 12.60 -7.23 2.07
C ALA A 71 11.66 -7.14 0.85
N ILE A 72 10.69 -6.22 0.88
CA ILE A 72 9.76 -5.94 -0.23
C ILE A 72 10.54 -5.50 -1.47
N LEU A 73 11.42 -4.52 -1.32
CA LEU A 73 12.20 -3.99 -2.44
C LEU A 73 13.16 -5.04 -3.03
N ASN A 74 13.76 -5.90 -2.20
CA ASN A 74 14.59 -7.02 -2.66
C ASN A 74 13.76 -8.03 -3.46
N SER A 75 12.56 -8.35 -3.00
CA SER A 75 11.65 -9.24 -3.71
C SER A 75 11.21 -8.66 -5.04
N LEU A 76 10.82 -7.38 -5.07
CA LEU A 76 10.41 -6.70 -6.30
C LEU A 76 11.55 -6.58 -7.32
N GLU A 77 12.77 -6.31 -6.86
CA GLU A 77 13.96 -6.28 -7.71
C GLU A 77 14.28 -7.67 -8.28
N LYS A 78 14.21 -8.73 -7.46
CA LYS A 78 14.36 -10.13 -7.90
C LYS A 78 13.31 -10.53 -8.93
N LYS A 79 12.08 -10.04 -8.80
CA LYS A 79 11.01 -10.22 -9.79
C LYS A 79 11.21 -9.34 -11.05
N GLY A 80 12.21 -8.46 -11.06
CA GLY A 80 12.50 -7.56 -12.16
C GLY A 80 11.50 -6.41 -12.30
N MET A 81 10.68 -6.13 -11.26
CA MET A 81 9.65 -5.09 -11.29
C MET A 81 10.20 -3.70 -11.04
N ILE A 82 11.29 -3.61 -10.29
CA ILE A 82 11.96 -2.35 -9.98
C ILE A 82 13.45 -2.43 -10.31
N LEU A 83 14.04 -1.27 -10.48
CA LEU A 83 15.48 -1.05 -10.62
C LEU A 83 15.94 -0.12 -9.51
N ARG A 84 17.11 -0.40 -8.95
CA ARG A 84 17.79 0.47 -7.99
C ARG A 84 18.96 1.16 -8.71
N ARG A 85 18.98 2.48 -8.69
CA ARG A 85 20.04 3.29 -9.29
C ARG A 85 20.60 4.26 -8.27
N ARG A 86 21.90 4.52 -8.32
CA ARG A 86 22.47 5.61 -7.53
C ARG A 86 21.99 6.95 -8.08
N SER A 87 21.51 7.82 -7.20
CA SER A 87 21.09 9.16 -7.59
C SER A 87 22.26 9.93 -8.24
N GLN A 88 21.95 10.62 -9.32
CA GLN A 88 22.96 11.47 -9.98
C GLN A 88 23.22 12.76 -9.21
N ILE A 89 22.26 13.18 -8.37
CA ILE A 89 22.33 14.41 -7.58
C ILE A 89 23.07 14.15 -6.25
N ASP A 90 22.74 13.04 -5.58
CA ASP A 90 23.38 12.65 -4.33
C ASP A 90 23.76 11.17 -4.39
N LYS A 91 25.03 10.92 -4.67
CA LYS A 91 25.60 9.56 -4.83
C LYS A 91 25.44 8.66 -3.59
N ARG A 92 25.05 9.22 -2.43
CA ARG A 92 24.77 8.47 -1.20
C ARG A 92 23.34 7.89 -1.20
N GLN A 93 22.49 8.35 -2.08
CA GLN A 93 21.11 7.91 -2.17
C GLN A 93 20.92 6.90 -3.31
N VAL A 94 20.09 5.89 -3.03
CA VAL A 94 19.65 4.92 -4.02
C VAL A 94 18.19 5.25 -4.37
N GLU A 95 17.95 5.56 -5.62
CA GLU A 95 16.62 5.79 -6.18
C GLU A 95 16.03 4.49 -6.71
N ILE A 96 14.72 4.36 -6.56
CA ILE A 96 13.95 3.19 -6.93
C ILE A 96 13.01 3.59 -8.07
N GLU A 97 13.09 2.87 -9.17
CA GLU A 97 12.29 3.10 -10.35
C GLU A 97 11.52 1.83 -10.73
N VAL A 98 10.31 1.99 -11.27
CA VAL A 98 9.59 0.87 -11.89
C VAL A 98 10.31 0.50 -13.18
N ASN A 99 10.57 -0.79 -13.38
CA ASN A 99 11.16 -1.28 -14.61
C ASN A 99 10.14 -1.17 -15.76
N SER A 100 10.42 -0.32 -16.73
CA SER A 100 9.51 -0.06 -17.86
C SER A 100 9.26 -1.28 -18.75
N GLU A 101 10.20 -2.22 -18.83
CA GLU A 101 10.07 -3.42 -19.65
C GLU A 101 9.06 -4.41 -19.05
N ARG A 102 9.06 -4.56 -17.71
CA ARG A 102 8.14 -5.42 -16.97
C ARG A 102 6.93 -4.70 -16.37
N GLY A 103 6.91 -3.39 -16.45
CA GLY A 103 5.79 -2.56 -15.98
C GLY A 103 4.44 -2.95 -16.61
N LYS A 104 4.44 -3.55 -17.81
CA LYS A 104 3.22 -4.05 -18.46
C LYS A 104 2.50 -5.13 -17.64
N GLU A 105 3.23 -6.04 -17.00
CA GLU A 105 2.64 -7.07 -16.13
C GLU A 105 1.94 -6.45 -14.90
N PHE A 106 2.57 -5.45 -14.30
CA PHE A 106 1.97 -4.71 -13.20
C PHE A 106 0.74 -3.91 -13.65
N ILE A 107 0.81 -3.24 -14.80
CA ILE A 107 -0.33 -2.49 -15.36
C ILE A 107 -1.53 -3.42 -15.56
N GLN A 108 -1.33 -4.59 -16.14
CA GLN A 108 -2.41 -5.57 -16.33
C GLN A 108 -2.99 -6.06 -14.99
N CYS A 109 -2.14 -6.26 -13.99
CA CYS A 109 -2.59 -6.64 -12.65
C CYS A 109 -3.39 -5.52 -11.99
N HIS A 110 -2.90 -4.30 -12.10
CA HIS A 110 -3.58 -3.10 -11.61
C HIS A 110 -4.95 -2.89 -12.27
N GLU A 111 -5.03 -3.04 -13.59
CA GLU A 111 -6.30 -2.94 -14.33
C GLU A 111 -7.33 -4.00 -13.90
N ARG A 112 -6.89 -5.24 -13.61
CA ARG A 112 -7.78 -6.27 -13.07
C ARG A 112 -8.30 -5.88 -11.69
N SER A 113 -7.46 -5.32 -10.83
CA SER A 113 -7.87 -4.84 -9.51
C SER A 113 -8.85 -3.67 -9.63
N LEU A 114 -8.64 -2.74 -10.55
CA LEU A 114 -9.58 -1.64 -10.82
C LEU A 114 -10.94 -2.15 -11.32
N LYS A 115 -10.96 -3.14 -12.21
CA LYS A 115 -12.23 -3.77 -12.66
C LYS A 115 -13.00 -4.43 -11.52
N LEU A 116 -12.30 -5.01 -10.55
CA LEU A 116 -12.94 -5.58 -9.37
C LEU A 116 -13.54 -4.49 -8.47
N VAL A 117 -12.80 -3.40 -8.25
CA VAL A 117 -13.29 -2.23 -7.51
C VAL A 117 -14.47 -1.57 -8.24
N GLU A 118 -14.45 -1.49 -9.57
CA GLU A 118 -15.57 -1.01 -10.38
C GLU A 118 -16.84 -1.85 -10.15
N ARG A 119 -16.69 -3.18 -10.15
CA ARG A 119 -17.83 -4.07 -9.84
C ARG A 119 -18.36 -3.89 -8.42
N LEU A 120 -17.49 -3.65 -7.46
CA LEU A 120 -17.88 -3.31 -6.10
C LEU A 120 -18.65 -1.99 -6.08
N LEU A 121 -18.14 -0.94 -6.71
CA LEU A 121 -18.80 0.36 -6.79
C LEU A 121 -20.18 0.29 -7.45
N ASN A 122 -20.34 -0.56 -8.48
CA ASN A 122 -21.63 -0.81 -9.11
C ASN A 122 -22.64 -1.47 -8.17
N LYS A 123 -22.17 -2.21 -7.15
CA LYS A 123 -23.04 -2.83 -6.14
C LYS A 123 -23.40 -1.90 -4.99
N ILE A 124 -22.43 -1.14 -4.46
CA ILE A 124 -22.62 -0.30 -3.27
C ILE A 124 -23.00 1.15 -3.61
N GLY A 125 -22.75 1.59 -4.84
CA GLY A 125 -22.95 2.95 -5.29
C GLY A 125 -21.75 3.87 -5.03
N ARG A 126 -21.66 4.95 -5.82
CA ARG A 126 -20.55 5.92 -5.76
C ARG A 126 -20.44 6.62 -4.41
N GLU A 127 -21.56 6.98 -3.81
CA GLU A 127 -21.60 7.71 -2.55
C GLU A 127 -20.99 6.89 -1.41
N GLU A 128 -21.40 5.62 -1.28
CA GLU A 128 -20.81 4.70 -0.30
C GLU A 128 -19.34 4.42 -0.60
N GLY A 129 -18.97 4.35 -1.87
CA GLY A 129 -17.55 4.25 -2.26
C GLY A 129 -16.71 5.43 -1.76
N CYS A 130 -17.20 6.66 -1.90
CA CYS A 130 -16.52 7.85 -1.38
C CYS A 130 -16.42 7.86 0.14
N ARG A 131 -17.48 7.44 0.84
CA ARG A 131 -17.48 7.28 2.30
C ARG A 131 -16.47 6.23 2.74
N ALA A 132 -16.42 5.09 2.05
CA ALA A 132 -15.48 4.00 2.33
C ALA A 132 -14.03 4.47 2.21
N VAL A 133 -13.66 5.22 1.16
CA VAL A 133 -12.30 5.78 1.01
C VAL A 133 -11.94 6.66 2.21
N THR A 134 -12.84 7.54 2.63
CA THR A 134 -12.60 8.44 3.77
C THR A 134 -12.42 7.66 5.06
N VAL A 135 -13.29 6.71 5.34
CA VAL A 135 -13.26 5.91 6.58
C VAL A 135 -12.01 5.01 6.61
N LEU A 136 -11.70 4.32 5.52
CA LEU A 136 -10.53 3.42 5.45
C LEU A 136 -9.22 4.19 5.65
N ASN A 137 -9.07 5.37 5.04
CA ASN A 137 -7.88 6.20 5.24
C ASN A 137 -7.77 6.67 6.71
N ARG A 138 -8.85 7.12 7.32
CA ARG A 138 -8.86 7.52 8.74
C ARG A 138 -8.52 6.36 9.68
N LEU A 139 -9.02 5.16 9.40
CA LEU A 139 -8.68 3.96 10.17
C LEU A 139 -7.19 3.61 10.01
N ALA A 140 -6.66 3.66 8.78
CA ALA A 140 -5.25 3.39 8.53
C ALA A 140 -4.33 4.37 9.28
N ASP A 141 -4.65 5.67 9.25
CA ASP A 141 -3.91 6.70 9.96
C ASP A 141 -4.01 6.52 11.48
N GLY A 142 -5.20 6.22 12.00
CA GLY A 142 -5.44 5.98 13.42
C GLY A 142 -4.68 4.76 13.93
N PHE A 143 -4.73 3.63 13.23
CA PHE A 143 -3.97 2.43 13.59
C PHE A 143 -2.45 2.68 13.56
N ALA A 144 -1.96 3.41 12.56
CA ALA A 144 -0.55 3.74 12.49
C ALA A 144 -0.09 4.55 13.71
N ALA A 145 -0.86 5.56 14.14
CA ALA A 145 -0.58 6.35 15.33
C ALA A 145 -0.56 5.49 16.61
N VAL A 146 -1.59 4.64 16.81
CA VAL A 146 -1.67 3.75 17.98
C VAL A 146 -0.49 2.78 18.04
N ILE A 147 -0.06 2.23 16.90
CA ILE A 147 1.08 1.31 16.85
C ILE A 147 2.39 2.04 17.18
N GLU A 148 2.59 3.26 16.67
CA GLU A 148 3.76 4.09 17.00
C GLU A 148 3.84 4.39 18.50
N ASP A 149 2.72 4.79 19.12
CA ASP A 149 2.64 5.07 20.58
C ASP A 149 2.95 3.82 21.42
N THR A 150 2.51 2.64 20.97
CA THR A 150 2.79 1.38 21.66
C THR A 150 4.28 1.00 21.61
N GLN A 151 4.97 1.30 20.51
CA GLN A 151 6.40 1.02 20.35
C GLN A 151 7.29 2.00 21.09
N THR A 152 6.84 3.24 21.32
CA THR A 152 7.56 4.25 22.09
C THR A 152 7.37 4.13 23.61
N GLY A 153 6.55 3.20 24.09
CA GLY A 153 6.39 2.92 25.52
C GLY A 153 5.51 3.94 26.27
N GLU A 154 4.71 4.75 25.57
CA GLU A 154 3.83 5.77 26.16
C GLU A 154 2.43 5.26 26.55
N ILE A 155 2.21 3.95 26.56
CA ILE A 155 0.99 3.40 27.14
C ILE A 155 1.23 3.14 28.64
N LYS A 156 0.76 4.10 29.46
CA LYS A 156 0.52 3.89 30.89
C LYS A 156 -0.83 3.24 31.10
#